data_aab099a363a6d1f3965472fb62156298
#
_entry.id   aab099a363a6d1f3965472fb62156298
#
_cell.length_a   1.000
_cell.length_b   1.000
_cell.length_c   1.000
_cell.angle_alpha   90.00
_cell.angle_beta   90.00
_cell.angle_gamma   90.00
#
_symmetry.space_group_name_H-M   'P 1'
#
loop_
_entity.id
_entity.type
_entity.pdbx_description
1 polymer ?
#
loop_
_entity_poly.entity_id
_entity_poly.type
_entity_poly.pdbx_seq_one_letter_code
_entity_poly.pdbx_strand_id
1 'polypeptide(L)'
;MKLITRPRIIGVAFVAAFVVAFAALGAVSKSTSVAGGVTTAAPVPYAPWYWTMIVSPSDPKVLVLGTSNGLYRSSDGAKTWHPVGPRGVNMTSLAVSGNSMFAGGVPGPNPVIRKGTGRTAPDGPAVLTISADDGKTWKILHPSGLPNVTLQALASDPAKTGDIYALLNSGKLYRSSDGARSFELVSPKIGAPPWALAVTQNGHLVAGDMDSGGFTSVNGKTWQKTPFTDSAGGKMVMEYAAQPSDPSHVVMTSVGILKSTDGGTTWHLALKSKLMFGPVAWAPSASQVAYAIGFDRSFWRSADGGNTWTKVS
;
A
#
# COMPACT_ATOMS: atom_id res chain seq x y z
N MET A 1 -48.64 10.35 3.13
CA MET A 1 -47.64 10.46 2.07
C MET A 1 -46.35 10.97 2.70
N LYS A 2 -45.47 10.08 3.13
CA LYS A 2 -44.19 10.44 3.81
C LYS A 2 -43.07 10.44 2.75
N LEU A 3 -42.48 11.61 2.55
CA LEU A 3 -41.28 11.75 1.71
C LEU A 3 -40.09 11.08 2.40
N ILE A 4 -39.52 10.06 1.76
CA ILE A 4 -38.26 9.43 2.14
C ILE A 4 -37.14 10.27 1.50
N THR A 5 -36.48 11.07 2.30
CA THR A 5 -35.27 11.77 1.90
C THR A 5 -34.10 10.76 1.83
N ARG A 6 -33.58 10.54 0.62
CA ARG A 6 -32.35 9.76 0.39
C ARG A 6 -31.14 10.54 0.91
N PRO A 7 -30.19 9.93 1.61
CA PRO A 7 -28.95 10.58 1.95
C PRO A 7 -28.13 10.84 0.67
N ARG A 8 -27.73 12.07 0.47
CA ARG A 8 -26.87 12.49 -0.63
C ARG A 8 -25.47 11.90 -0.43
N ILE A 9 -25.01 11.16 -1.43
CA ILE A 9 -23.64 10.63 -1.53
C ILE A 9 -22.70 11.82 -1.77
N ILE A 10 -22.10 12.35 -0.71
CA ILE A 10 -21.13 13.45 -0.78
C ILE A 10 -19.71 12.93 -1.13
N GLY A 11 -19.44 11.61 -0.92
CA GLY A 11 -18.12 11.02 -1.17
C GLY A 11 -17.67 10.97 -2.63
N VAL A 12 -18.64 10.83 -3.57
CA VAL A 12 -18.30 10.63 -5.00
C VAL A 12 -17.77 11.90 -5.67
N ALA A 13 -18.17 13.09 -5.21
CA ALA A 13 -17.71 14.36 -5.79
C ALA A 13 -16.24 14.68 -5.44
N PHE A 14 -15.75 14.22 -4.27
CA PHE A 14 -14.38 14.48 -3.84
C PHE A 14 -13.34 13.65 -4.63
N VAL A 15 -13.63 12.39 -4.91
CA VAL A 15 -12.72 11.54 -5.70
C VAL A 15 -12.63 12.01 -7.15
N ALA A 16 -13.72 12.47 -7.74
CA ALA A 16 -13.72 12.98 -9.11
C ALA A 16 -12.96 14.32 -9.25
N ALA A 17 -13.05 15.22 -8.25
CA ALA A 17 -12.32 16.48 -8.25
C ALA A 17 -10.80 16.27 -8.08
N PHE A 18 -10.37 15.28 -7.26
CA PHE A 18 -8.96 14.97 -7.08
C PHE A 18 -8.32 14.35 -8.34
N VAL A 19 -9.03 13.48 -9.03
CA VAL A 19 -8.53 12.86 -10.28
C VAL A 19 -8.31 13.90 -11.38
N VAL A 20 -9.19 14.89 -11.50
CA VAL A 20 -9.04 15.97 -12.49
C VAL A 20 -7.88 16.91 -12.14
N ALA A 21 -7.65 17.18 -10.85
CA ALA A 21 -6.52 18.01 -10.41
C ALA A 21 -5.16 17.33 -10.69
N PHE A 22 -5.08 15.99 -10.58
CA PHE A 22 -3.85 15.26 -10.88
C PHE A 22 -3.53 15.20 -12.38
N ALA A 23 -4.52 15.11 -13.25
CA ALA A 23 -4.29 15.17 -14.71
C ALA A 23 -3.75 16.54 -15.15
N ALA A 24 -4.12 17.63 -14.48
CA ALA A 24 -3.64 18.97 -14.77
C ALA A 24 -2.23 19.25 -14.22
N LEU A 25 -1.83 18.62 -13.10
CA LEU A 25 -0.48 18.77 -12.53
C LEU A 25 0.58 17.92 -13.25
N GLY A 26 0.20 16.87 -13.97
CA GLY A 26 1.09 16.03 -14.76
C GLY A 26 1.61 16.67 -16.05
N ALA A 27 1.09 17.83 -16.46
CA ALA A 27 1.43 18.48 -17.73
C ALA A 27 2.54 19.56 -17.63
N VAL A 28 3.09 19.83 -16.45
CA VAL A 28 4.11 20.90 -16.27
C VAL A 28 5.32 20.37 -15.53
N SER A 29 6.24 19.75 -16.27
CA SER A 29 7.68 19.97 -16.08
C SER A 29 8.48 19.37 -17.23
N LYS A 30 8.71 20.16 -18.25
CA LYS A 30 9.91 20.01 -19.10
C LYS A 30 11.10 20.37 -18.22
N SER A 31 11.97 19.40 -17.93
CA SER A 31 13.21 19.63 -17.21
C SER A 31 14.13 20.50 -18.06
N THR A 32 14.34 21.72 -17.67
CA THR A 32 15.51 22.50 -18.08
C THR A 32 16.65 22.17 -17.13
N SER A 33 17.72 21.58 -17.65
CA SER A 33 18.96 21.36 -16.93
C SER A 33 19.62 22.69 -16.62
N VAL A 34 19.78 23.02 -15.33
CA VAL A 34 20.69 24.08 -14.86
C VAL A 34 21.83 23.38 -14.14
N ALA A 35 23.03 23.57 -14.66
CA ALA A 35 24.25 23.11 -14.05
C ALA A 35 24.55 23.95 -12.78
N GLY A 36 24.81 23.28 -11.65
CA GLY A 36 25.22 23.92 -10.40
C GLY A 36 24.86 23.06 -9.16
N GLY A 37 25.71 22.17 -8.82
CA GLY A 37 26.06 21.50 -7.56
C GLY A 37 25.13 21.59 -6.35
N VAL A 38 23.94 21.00 -6.39
CA VAL A 38 23.29 20.43 -5.21
C VAL A 38 22.71 19.11 -5.68
N THR A 39 23.23 17.98 -5.20
CA THR A 39 22.65 16.65 -5.44
C THR A 39 21.37 16.53 -4.61
N THR A 40 20.29 17.13 -5.10
CA THR A 40 18.95 16.80 -4.60
C THR A 40 18.70 15.32 -4.97
N ALA A 41 18.27 14.54 -3.98
CA ALA A 41 17.85 13.16 -4.23
C ALA A 41 16.87 13.14 -5.42
N ALA A 42 17.06 12.21 -6.35
CA ALA A 42 16.19 12.10 -7.50
C ALA A 42 14.75 11.89 -7.01
N PRO A 43 13.77 12.60 -7.56
CA PRO A 43 12.39 12.39 -7.15
C PRO A 43 11.97 10.94 -7.43
N VAL A 44 11.02 10.44 -6.65
CA VAL A 44 10.40 9.12 -6.88
C VAL A 44 10.00 8.99 -8.36
N PRO A 45 10.25 7.84 -9.03
CA PRO A 45 9.96 7.65 -10.45
C PRO A 45 8.53 8.07 -10.77
N TYR A 46 8.35 8.74 -11.92
CA TYR A 46 7.01 9.12 -12.32
C TYR A 46 6.16 7.88 -12.63
N ALA A 47 5.04 7.77 -11.93
CA ALA A 47 3.97 6.85 -12.25
C ALA A 47 2.62 7.53 -11.97
N PRO A 48 1.55 7.25 -12.73
CA PRO A 48 0.21 7.77 -12.43
C PRO A 48 -0.28 7.39 -11.04
N TRP A 49 0.13 6.20 -10.55
CA TRP A 49 -0.22 5.71 -9.22
C TRP A 49 0.95 5.01 -8.54
N TYR A 50 1.08 5.28 -7.23
CA TYR A 50 1.97 4.60 -6.29
C TYR A 50 1.09 3.76 -5.39
N TRP A 51 1.32 2.43 -5.40
CA TRP A 51 0.40 1.51 -4.76
C TRP A 51 0.88 1.06 -3.40
N THR A 52 2.13 0.64 -3.33
CA THR A 52 2.68 -0.09 -2.20
C THR A 52 4.21 0.02 -2.19
N MET A 53 4.80 -0.11 -1.04
CA MET A 53 6.26 -0.10 -0.86
C MET A 53 6.65 -1.11 0.21
N ILE A 54 7.82 -1.70 0.05
CA ILE A 54 8.48 -2.50 1.09
C ILE A 54 9.94 -2.06 1.24
N VAL A 55 10.48 -2.33 2.42
CA VAL A 55 11.90 -2.17 2.73
C VAL A 55 12.51 -3.56 2.89
N SER A 56 13.74 -3.76 2.42
CA SER A 56 14.44 -5.02 2.58
C SER A 56 14.63 -5.37 4.06
N PRO A 57 14.46 -6.64 4.43
CA PRO A 57 14.73 -7.10 5.78
C PRO A 57 16.22 -7.05 6.12
N SER A 58 17.11 -7.10 5.14
CA SER A 58 18.58 -7.13 5.33
C SER A 58 19.21 -5.74 5.33
N ASP A 59 18.65 -4.78 4.58
CA ASP A 59 19.24 -3.44 4.42
C ASP A 59 18.14 -2.37 4.35
N PRO A 60 18.05 -1.43 5.32
CA PRO A 60 17.05 -0.38 5.35
C PRO A 60 17.18 0.65 4.23
N LYS A 61 18.27 0.62 3.44
CA LYS A 61 18.46 1.46 2.25
C LYS A 61 17.88 0.85 0.97
N VAL A 62 17.56 -0.46 1.02
CA VAL A 62 16.96 -1.15 -0.12
C VAL A 62 15.45 -1.09 -0.02
N LEU A 63 14.83 -0.43 -0.98
CA LEU A 63 13.38 -0.27 -1.08
C LEU A 63 12.87 -0.82 -2.42
N VAL A 64 11.68 -1.40 -2.40
CA VAL A 64 10.94 -1.78 -3.61
C VAL A 64 9.60 -1.07 -3.60
N LEU A 65 9.29 -0.41 -4.71
CA LEU A 65 8.09 0.39 -4.93
C LEU A 65 7.24 -0.24 -6.02
N GLY A 66 6.00 -0.55 -5.71
CA GLY A 66 4.97 -1.00 -6.65
C GLY A 66 4.19 0.18 -7.21
N THR A 67 4.13 0.27 -8.53
CA THR A 67 3.47 1.36 -9.25
C THR A 67 2.57 0.83 -10.36
N SER A 68 1.79 1.72 -10.96
CA SER A 68 1.05 1.41 -12.19
C SER A 68 1.93 1.13 -13.41
N ASN A 69 3.23 1.39 -13.34
CA ASN A 69 4.19 1.17 -14.44
C ASN A 69 5.14 -0.02 -14.15
N GLY A 70 4.94 -0.75 -13.06
CA GLY A 70 5.78 -1.88 -12.64
C GLY A 70 6.45 -1.66 -11.29
N LEU A 71 7.53 -2.41 -11.06
CA LEU A 71 8.36 -2.31 -9.87
C LEU A 71 9.57 -1.42 -10.10
N TYR A 72 9.91 -0.65 -9.08
CA TYR A 72 11.16 0.10 -9.01
C TYR A 72 11.91 -0.29 -7.73
N ARG A 73 13.23 -0.37 -7.82
CA ARG A 73 14.11 -0.68 -6.69
C ARG A 73 15.10 0.46 -6.48
N SER A 74 15.26 0.85 -5.22
CA SER A 74 16.37 1.68 -4.75
C SER A 74 17.31 0.83 -3.90
N SER A 75 18.60 1.15 -3.90
CA SER A 75 19.61 0.56 -3.01
C SER A 75 20.42 1.59 -2.23
N ASP A 76 19.97 2.83 -2.24
CA ASP A 76 20.68 3.97 -1.66
C ASP A 76 19.80 4.87 -0.78
N GLY A 77 18.69 4.30 -0.25
CA GLY A 77 17.75 5.02 0.60
C GLY A 77 16.87 5.99 -0.17
N ALA A 78 16.39 5.56 -1.33
CA ALA A 78 15.49 6.29 -2.24
C ALA A 78 16.16 7.49 -2.97
N LYS A 79 17.49 7.57 -3.01
CA LYS A 79 18.17 8.60 -3.79
C LYS A 79 18.10 8.34 -5.29
N THR A 80 18.22 7.06 -5.67
CA THR A 80 18.05 6.61 -7.06
C THR A 80 17.12 5.40 -7.15
N TRP A 81 16.42 5.27 -8.28
CA TRP A 81 15.46 4.20 -8.53
C TRP A 81 15.68 3.57 -9.90
N HIS A 82 15.65 2.25 -9.95
CA HIS A 82 15.81 1.47 -11.17
C HIS A 82 14.62 0.54 -11.37
N PRO A 83 14.08 0.42 -12.60
CA PRO A 83 13.01 -0.53 -12.88
C PRO A 83 13.50 -1.96 -12.72
N VAL A 84 12.69 -2.82 -12.09
CA VAL A 84 12.97 -4.25 -11.85
C VAL A 84 11.72 -5.08 -12.13
N GLY A 85 11.88 -6.41 -12.18
CA GLY A 85 10.76 -7.35 -12.31
C GLY A 85 10.05 -7.34 -13.66
N PRO A 86 8.84 -7.91 -13.74
CA PRO A 86 8.09 -8.00 -14.98
C PRO A 86 7.64 -6.62 -15.46
N ARG A 87 7.75 -6.41 -16.78
CA ARG A 87 7.34 -5.18 -17.44
C ARG A 87 5.86 -5.23 -17.85
N GLY A 88 5.24 -4.07 -17.97
CA GLY A 88 3.84 -3.96 -18.41
C GLY A 88 2.85 -4.56 -17.41
N VAL A 89 3.19 -4.57 -16.13
CA VAL A 89 2.35 -5.04 -15.03
C VAL A 89 2.09 -3.87 -14.09
N ASN A 90 0.82 -3.65 -13.78
CA ASN A 90 0.40 -2.75 -12.73
C ASN A 90 0.59 -3.48 -11.38
N MET A 91 1.64 -3.11 -10.64
CA MET A 91 2.03 -3.77 -9.38
C MET A 91 1.30 -3.15 -8.20
N THR A 92 0.24 -3.83 -7.77
CA THR A 92 -0.72 -3.31 -6.79
C THR A 92 -0.38 -3.67 -5.35
N SER A 93 0.47 -4.67 -5.13
CA SER A 93 0.72 -5.21 -3.79
C SER A 93 2.14 -5.74 -3.61
N LEU A 94 2.69 -5.53 -2.42
CA LEU A 94 4.01 -6.03 -2.00
C LEU A 94 3.94 -6.60 -0.58
N ALA A 95 4.73 -7.63 -0.31
CA ALA A 95 4.92 -8.17 1.04
C ALA A 95 6.35 -8.70 1.22
N VAL A 96 6.80 -8.76 2.47
CA VAL A 96 8.09 -9.36 2.86
C VAL A 96 7.83 -10.48 3.85
N SER A 97 8.35 -11.68 3.60
CA SER A 97 8.29 -12.78 4.54
C SER A 97 9.64 -13.48 4.63
N GLY A 98 10.26 -13.47 5.80
CA GLY A 98 11.66 -13.82 5.97
C GLY A 98 12.54 -12.95 5.07
N ASN A 99 13.41 -13.56 4.28
CA ASN A 99 14.27 -12.87 3.32
C ASN A 99 13.67 -12.79 1.90
N SER A 100 12.42 -13.20 1.72
CA SER A 100 11.74 -13.17 0.43
C SER A 100 10.81 -11.97 0.31
N MET A 101 10.79 -11.37 -0.87
CA MET A 101 9.85 -10.31 -1.25
C MET A 101 8.84 -10.88 -2.23
N PHE A 102 7.58 -10.52 -2.07
CA PHE A 102 6.48 -10.93 -2.93
C PHE A 102 5.87 -9.70 -3.58
N ALA A 103 5.51 -9.80 -4.85
CA ALA A 103 4.82 -8.74 -5.57
C ALA A 103 3.63 -9.30 -6.33
N GLY A 104 2.49 -8.65 -6.17
CA GLY A 104 1.26 -8.98 -6.87
C GLY A 104 0.77 -7.84 -7.75
N GLY A 105 0.17 -8.20 -8.87
CA GLY A 105 -0.34 -7.21 -9.81
C GLY A 105 -1.20 -7.81 -10.91
N VAL A 106 -1.53 -6.98 -11.90
CA VAL A 106 -2.27 -7.37 -13.09
C VAL A 106 -1.56 -6.89 -14.36
N PRO A 107 -1.56 -7.67 -15.44
CA PRO A 107 -1.03 -7.22 -16.72
C PRO A 107 -1.80 -6.00 -17.25
N GLY A 108 -1.09 -5.11 -17.93
CA GLY A 108 -1.68 -3.97 -18.61
C GLY A 108 -1.40 -2.63 -17.94
N PRO A 109 -1.53 -1.54 -18.71
CA PRO A 109 -1.37 -0.19 -18.17
C PRO A 109 -2.61 0.19 -17.38
N ASN A 110 -2.40 0.87 -16.27
CA ASN A 110 -3.35 1.60 -15.43
C ASN A 110 -4.78 1.03 -15.29
N PRO A 111 -5.29 0.91 -14.07
CA PRO A 111 -6.70 0.64 -13.86
C PRO A 111 -7.52 1.75 -14.51
N VAL A 112 -8.47 1.38 -15.35
CA VAL A 112 -9.46 2.32 -15.87
C VAL A 112 -10.37 2.69 -14.70
N ILE A 113 -10.24 3.92 -14.21
CA ILE A 113 -11.20 4.47 -13.25
C ILE A 113 -12.49 4.70 -14.03
N ARG A 114 -13.46 3.81 -13.90
CA ARG A 114 -14.80 4.00 -14.45
C ARG A 114 -15.58 4.95 -13.53
N LYS A 115 -16.03 6.06 -14.11
CA LYS A 115 -16.88 7.05 -13.43
C LYS A 115 -18.09 6.34 -12.81
N GLY A 116 -18.25 6.41 -11.49
CA GLY A 116 -19.45 5.95 -10.78
C GLY A 116 -19.44 4.53 -10.21
N THR A 117 -18.35 3.76 -10.33
CA THR A 117 -18.32 2.36 -9.86
C THR A 117 -17.22 2.06 -8.85
N GLY A 118 -16.52 3.10 -8.34
CA GLY A 118 -15.30 2.82 -7.59
C GLY A 118 -14.25 2.18 -8.52
N ARG A 119 -13.11 1.81 -7.98
CA ARG A 119 -12.03 1.20 -8.73
C ARG A 119 -12.43 -0.17 -9.29
N THR A 120 -12.35 -0.34 -10.58
CA THR A 120 -12.18 -1.65 -11.18
C THR A 120 -10.78 -1.70 -11.77
N ALA A 121 -9.84 -2.36 -11.08
CA ALA A 121 -8.73 -2.93 -11.81
C ALA A 121 -9.34 -3.83 -12.90
N PRO A 122 -8.77 -3.85 -14.13
CA PRO A 122 -9.26 -4.78 -15.14
C PRO A 122 -9.23 -6.18 -14.53
N ASP A 123 -10.32 -6.94 -14.66
CA ASP A 123 -10.37 -8.35 -14.33
C ASP A 123 -9.41 -9.07 -15.28
N GLY A 124 -8.17 -9.16 -14.87
CA GLY A 124 -7.12 -9.83 -15.63
C GLY A 124 -6.46 -10.90 -14.77
N PRO A 125 -5.72 -11.82 -15.38
CA PRO A 125 -4.99 -12.83 -14.63
C PRO A 125 -4.02 -12.16 -13.67
N ALA A 126 -4.04 -12.58 -12.40
CA ALA A 126 -3.11 -12.10 -11.40
C ALA A 126 -1.68 -12.49 -11.79
N VAL A 127 -0.75 -11.56 -11.61
CA VAL A 127 0.68 -11.85 -11.61
C VAL A 127 1.13 -11.88 -10.16
N LEU A 128 1.62 -13.02 -9.69
CA LEU A 128 2.29 -13.13 -8.40
C LEU A 128 3.76 -13.49 -8.66
N THR A 129 4.67 -12.76 -8.04
CA THR A 129 6.12 -12.96 -8.21
C THR A 129 6.83 -13.00 -6.88
N ILE A 130 8.00 -13.64 -6.86
CA ILE A 130 8.88 -13.71 -5.71
C ILE A 130 10.29 -13.27 -6.08
N SER A 131 10.95 -12.58 -5.17
CA SER A 131 12.38 -12.27 -5.19
C SER A 131 13.02 -12.82 -3.91
N ALA A 132 14.19 -13.46 -4.05
CA ALA A 132 15.03 -13.97 -2.96
C ALA A 132 16.39 -13.25 -2.89
N ASP A 133 16.55 -12.13 -3.61
CA ASP A 133 17.81 -11.39 -3.76
C ASP A 133 17.61 -9.87 -3.57
N ASP A 134 16.80 -9.49 -2.57
CA ASP A 134 16.49 -8.10 -2.23
C ASP A 134 15.85 -7.31 -3.39
N GLY A 135 14.97 -7.97 -4.14
CA GLY A 135 14.21 -7.32 -5.21
C GLY A 135 15.00 -7.08 -6.50
N LYS A 136 16.17 -7.66 -6.68
CA LYS A 136 16.97 -7.54 -7.91
C LYS A 136 16.35 -8.33 -9.06
N THR A 137 16.01 -9.60 -8.79
CA THR A 137 15.36 -10.49 -9.77
C THR A 137 14.03 -11.02 -9.23
N TRP A 138 13.10 -11.30 -10.13
CA TRP A 138 11.74 -11.72 -9.80
C TRP A 138 11.33 -12.93 -10.64
N LYS A 139 10.77 -13.95 -9.99
CA LYS A 139 10.23 -15.16 -10.62
C LYS A 139 8.71 -15.19 -10.48
N ILE A 140 8.01 -15.53 -11.57
CA ILE A 140 6.55 -15.70 -11.54
C ILE A 140 6.21 -16.96 -10.76
N LEU A 141 5.21 -16.86 -9.90
CA LEU A 141 4.62 -17.96 -9.14
C LEU A 141 3.27 -18.35 -9.74
N HIS A 142 2.94 -19.63 -9.63
CA HIS A 142 1.65 -20.21 -10.03
C HIS A 142 1.07 -20.99 -8.83
N PRO A 143 0.58 -20.29 -7.78
CA PRO A 143 0.08 -20.96 -6.60
C PRO A 143 -1.20 -21.75 -6.88
N SER A 144 -1.38 -22.86 -6.17
CA SER A 144 -2.68 -23.55 -6.13
C SER A 144 -3.64 -22.83 -5.17
N GLY A 145 -4.95 -23.01 -5.36
CA GLY A 145 -5.97 -22.51 -4.46
C GLY A 145 -6.22 -20.99 -4.48
N LEU A 146 -5.40 -20.20 -5.15
CA LEU A 146 -5.63 -18.77 -5.33
C LEU A 146 -6.32 -18.52 -6.67
N PRO A 147 -7.50 -17.89 -6.70
CA PRO A 147 -8.14 -17.51 -7.96
C PRO A 147 -7.26 -16.58 -8.80
N ASN A 148 -7.27 -16.80 -10.11
CA ASN A 148 -6.50 -15.98 -11.05
C ASN A 148 -7.21 -14.66 -11.37
N VAL A 149 -7.33 -13.81 -10.35
CA VAL A 149 -7.99 -12.50 -10.40
C VAL A 149 -7.12 -11.46 -9.72
N THR A 150 -7.44 -10.19 -9.90
CA THR A 150 -6.68 -9.07 -9.36
C THR A 150 -6.40 -9.22 -7.86
N LEU A 151 -5.11 -9.23 -7.52
CA LEU A 151 -4.63 -9.09 -6.14
C LEU A 151 -4.70 -7.61 -5.76
N GLN A 152 -5.42 -7.31 -4.70
CA GLN A 152 -5.60 -5.94 -4.21
C GLN A 152 -4.52 -5.57 -3.19
N ALA A 153 -4.23 -6.48 -2.25
CA ALA A 153 -3.15 -6.34 -1.30
C ALA A 153 -2.51 -7.70 -0.96
N LEU A 154 -1.24 -7.67 -0.64
CA LEU A 154 -0.49 -8.75 0.00
C LEU A 154 -0.02 -8.26 1.37
N ALA A 155 -0.06 -9.15 2.36
CA ALA A 155 0.53 -8.89 3.67
C ALA A 155 1.15 -10.19 4.19
N SER A 156 2.22 -10.10 4.94
CA SER A 156 2.87 -11.24 5.60
C SER A 156 2.69 -11.16 7.10
N ASP A 157 2.58 -12.30 7.76
CA ASP A 157 2.68 -12.39 9.21
C ASP A 157 4.16 -12.24 9.61
N PRO A 158 4.55 -11.16 10.29
CA PRO A 158 5.96 -10.94 10.63
C PRO A 158 6.50 -11.94 11.64
N ALA A 159 5.63 -12.63 12.39
CA ALA A 159 6.00 -13.68 13.36
C ALA A 159 6.13 -15.06 12.72
N LYS A 160 5.62 -15.26 11.48
CA LYS A 160 5.55 -16.58 10.84
C LYS A 160 6.05 -16.50 9.40
N THR A 161 7.32 -16.83 9.20
CA THR A 161 7.89 -16.90 7.86
C THR A 161 7.12 -17.88 6.98
N GLY A 162 6.73 -17.42 5.79
CA GLY A 162 5.93 -18.19 4.84
C GLY A 162 4.42 -17.95 4.95
N ASP A 163 3.95 -17.30 6.03
CA ASP A 163 2.55 -16.90 6.15
C ASP A 163 2.28 -15.62 5.37
N ILE A 164 1.47 -15.73 4.31
CA ILE A 164 1.16 -14.64 3.40
C ILE A 164 -0.35 -14.58 3.20
N TYR A 165 -0.90 -13.40 3.37
CA TYR A 165 -2.30 -13.11 3.10
C TYR A 165 -2.44 -12.42 1.75
N ALA A 166 -3.40 -12.85 0.95
CA ALA A 166 -3.75 -12.28 -0.34
C ALA A 166 -5.20 -11.80 -0.31
N LEU A 167 -5.39 -10.50 -0.44
CA LEU A 167 -6.67 -9.85 -0.52
C LEU A 167 -7.02 -9.61 -1.98
N LEU A 168 -8.17 -10.10 -2.41
CA LEU A 168 -8.66 -9.92 -3.76
C LEU A 168 -9.58 -8.69 -3.87
N ASN A 169 -9.72 -8.15 -5.08
CA ASN A 169 -10.65 -7.06 -5.37
C ASN A 169 -12.11 -7.36 -5.02
N SER A 170 -12.48 -8.65 -4.93
CA SER A 170 -13.80 -9.10 -4.46
C SER A 170 -14.02 -8.97 -2.95
N GLY A 171 -12.99 -8.62 -2.18
CA GLY A 171 -12.98 -8.63 -0.71
C GLY A 171 -12.75 -9.99 -0.10
N LYS A 172 -12.44 -11.03 -0.89
CA LYS A 172 -12.06 -12.36 -0.37
C LYS A 172 -10.63 -12.33 0.13
N LEU A 173 -10.41 -12.89 1.31
CA LEU A 173 -9.09 -13.03 1.92
C LEU A 173 -8.64 -14.48 1.87
N TYR A 174 -7.46 -14.69 1.32
CA TYR A 174 -6.78 -15.97 1.27
C TYR A 174 -5.52 -15.95 2.12
N ARG A 175 -5.06 -17.11 2.59
CA ARG A 175 -3.81 -17.28 3.32
C ARG A 175 -3.01 -18.44 2.75
N SER A 176 -1.72 -18.23 2.62
CA SER A 176 -0.71 -19.26 2.43
C SER A 176 0.09 -19.42 3.72
N SER A 177 0.49 -20.63 4.06
CA SER A 177 1.43 -20.94 5.15
C SER A 177 2.71 -21.59 4.65
N ASP A 178 2.91 -21.61 3.33
CA ASP A 178 3.98 -22.38 2.66
C ASP A 178 4.81 -21.50 1.67
N GLY A 179 4.82 -20.19 1.87
CA GLY A 179 5.59 -19.26 1.04
C GLY A 179 4.94 -19.00 -0.32
N ALA A 180 3.64 -18.88 -0.35
CA ALA A 180 2.83 -18.62 -1.53
C ALA A 180 2.82 -19.75 -2.57
N ARG A 181 3.03 -21.01 -2.18
CA ARG A 181 2.87 -22.18 -3.06
C ARG A 181 1.41 -22.60 -3.17
N SER A 182 0.68 -22.50 -2.07
CA SER A 182 -0.76 -22.77 -2.02
C SER A 182 -1.49 -21.76 -1.15
N PHE A 183 -2.77 -21.52 -1.45
CA PHE A 183 -3.62 -20.61 -0.69
C PHE A 183 -4.95 -21.24 -0.32
N GLU A 184 -5.46 -20.91 0.86
CA GLU A 184 -6.77 -21.31 1.36
C GLU A 184 -7.62 -20.08 1.66
N LEU A 185 -8.94 -20.17 1.43
CA LEU A 185 -9.88 -19.10 1.74
C LEU A 185 -10.03 -18.96 3.26
N VAL A 186 -9.72 -17.76 3.78
CA VAL A 186 -9.89 -17.40 5.21
C VAL A 186 -11.20 -16.69 5.44
N SER A 187 -11.53 -15.69 4.60
CA SER A 187 -12.76 -14.94 4.70
C SER A 187 -13.40 -14.76 3.33
N PRO A 188 -14.70 -15.06 3.19
CA PRO A 188 -15.41 -14.87 1.92
C PRO A 188 -15.65 -13.38 1.60
N LYS A 189 -15.59 -12.51 2.61
CA LYS A 189 -15.78 -11.08 2.44
C LYS A 189 -15.29 -10.31 3.66
N ILE A 190 -14.51 -9.25 3.41
CA ILE A 190 -14.15 -8.22 4.40
C ILE A 190 -14.96 -6.97 4.05
N GLY A 191 -16.03 -6.66 4.75
CA GLY A 191 -16.81 -5.43 4.60
C GLY A 191 -17.08 -4.99 3.15
N ALA A 192 -16.87 -3.70 2.83
CA ALA A 192 -16.70 -3.21 1.48
C ALA A 192 -15.33 -3.70 0.94
N PRO A 193 -15.12 -3.79 -0.41
CA PRO A 193 -13.85 -4.30 -0.93
C PRO A 193 -12.68 -3.46 -0.42
N PRO A 194 -11.87 -3.96 0.54
CA PRO A 194 -10.76 -3.22 1.07
C PRO A 194 -9.63 -3.19 0.04
N TRP A 195 -8.76 -2.22 0.14
CA TRP A 195 -7.61 -2.09 -0.70
C TRP A 195 -6.24 -2.10 -0.01
N ALA A 196 -6.27 -1.97 1.31
CA ALA A 196 -5.10 -2.03 2.15
C ALA A 196 -5.24 -3.17 3.15
N LEU A 197 -4.13 -3.84 3.43
CA LEU A 197 -4.04 -4.95 4.38
C LEU A 197 -2.66 -4.95 5.02
N ALA A 198 -2.62 -5.12 6.35
CA ALA A 198 -1.38 -5.48 7.05
C ALA A 198 -1.66 -6.51 8.13
N VAL A 199 -0.62 -7.22 8.55
CA VAL A 199 -0.64 -8.17 9.67
C VAL A 199 0.33 -7.67 10.73
N THR A 200 -0.14 -7.56 11.96
CA THR A 200 0.69 -7.16 13.11
C THR A 200 1.50 -8.35 13.62
N GLN A 201 2.52 -8.07 14.41
CA GLN A 201 3.46 -9.08 14.93
C GLN A 201 2.80 -10.20 15.75
N ASN A 202 1.61 -9.98 16.32
CA ASN A 202 0.80 -10.99 17.00
C ASN A 202 -0.27 -11.67 16.09
N GLY A 203 -0.19 -11.45 14.78
CA GLY A 203 -1.07 -12.08 13.80
C GLY A 203 -2.44 -11.43 13.63
N HIS A 204 -2.70 -10.29 14.26
CA HIS A 204 -3.93 -9.53 14.00
C HIS A 204 -3.86 -8.84 12.64
N LEU A 205 -5.00 -8.75 11.97
CA LEU A 205 -5.11 -8.12 10.66
C LEU A 205 -5.75 -6.74 10.78
N VAL A 206 -5.22 -5.79 10.01
CA VAL A 206 -5.85 -4.51 9.75
C VAL A 206 -6.12 -4.38 8.25
N ALA A 207 -7.32 -3.96 7.90
CA ALA A 207 -7.74 -3.76 6.51
C ALA A 207 -8.50 -2.45 6.37
N GLY A 208 -8.54 -1.89 5.17
CA GLY A 208 -9.26 -0.64 4.95
C GLY A 208 -9.51 -0.33 3.50
N ASP A 209 -10.44 0.59 3.27
CA ASP A 209 -10.80 1.08 1.96
C ASP A 209 -10.92 2.62 1.93
N MET A 210 -11.26 3.16 0.76
CA MET A 210 -11.38 4.61 0.57
C MET A 210 -12.69 5.20 1.11
N ASP A 211 -13.71 4.38 1.31
CA ASP A 211 -15.06 4.88 1.59
C ASP A 211 -15.58 4.48 2.98
N SER A 212 -15.27 3.25 3.41
CA SER A 212 -15.82 2.67 4.65
C SER A 212 -14.91 2.82 5.86
N GLY A 213 -13.63 3.13 5.62
CA GLY A 213 -12.62 3.31 6.66
C GLY A 213 -11.87 2.02 7.01
N GLY A 214 -11.45 1.89 8.27
CA GLY A 214 -10.63 0.80 8.76
C GLY A 214 -11.40 -0.32 9.42
N PHE A 215 -10.80 -1.51 9.42
CA PHE A 215 -11.30 -2.71 10.07
C PHE A 215 -10.15 -3.47 10.70
N THR A 216 -10.40 -4.16 11.82
CA THR A 216 -9.45 -5.08 12.47
C THR A 216 -10.06 -6.46 12.65
N SER A 217 -9.20 -7.47 12.69
CA SER A 217 -9.58 -8.85 12.96
C SER A 217 -8.46 -9.60 13.67
N VAL A 218 -8.80 -10.40 14.68
CA VAL A 218 -7.86 -11.28 15.38
C VAL A 218 -7.71 -12.65 14.71
N ASN A 219 -8.62 -13.01 13.79
CA ASN A 219 -8.69 -14.35 13.20
C ASN A 219 -8.90 -14.34 11.67
N GLY A 220 -8.99 -13.16 11.05
CA GLY A 220 -9.27 -12.99 9.64
C GLY A 220 -10.71 -13.32 9.20
N LYS A 221 -11.57 -13.80 10.12
CA LYS A 221 -12.95 -14.23 9.84
C LYS A 221 -14.00 -13.24 10.31
N THR A 222 -13.82 -12.68 11.50
CA THR A 222 -14.69 -11.65 12.09
C THR A 222 -13.96 -10.33 12.11
N TRP A 223 -14.62 -9.27 11.61
CA TRP A 223 -14.03 -7.96 11.43
C TRP A 223 -14.78 -6.91 12.23
N GLN A 224 -14.04 -6.07 12.92
CA GLN A 224 -14.56 -4.93 13.67
C GLN A 224 -14.15 -3.64 12.97
N LYS A 225 -15.09 -2.70 12.86
CA LYS A 225 -14.81 -1.37 12.29
C LYS A 225 -14.03 -0.52 13.26
N THR A 226 -12.99 0.14 12.77
CA THR A 226 -12.16 1.06 13.57
C THR A 226 -12.41 2.50 13.13
N PRO A 227 -12.89 3.37 14.04
CA PRO A 227 -13.14 4.76 13.71
C PRO A 227 -11.82 5.54 13.67
N PHE A 228 -11.70 6.40 12.68
CA PHE A 228 -10.66 7.43 12.62
C PHE A 228 -11.14 8.61 11.77
N THR A 229 -10.37 9.69 11.82
CA THR A 229 -10.55 10.86 10.96
C THR A 229 -9.19 11.33 10.49
N ASP A 230 -9.03 11.47 9.17
CA ASP A 230 -7.80 11.98 8.56
C ASP A 230 -7.70 13.51 8.64
N SER A 231 -6.63 14.08 8.09
CA SER A 231 -6.39 15.53 8.14
C SER A 231 -7.42 16.36 7.37
N ALA A 232 -8.19 15.75 6.47
CA ALA A 232 -9.25 16.40 5.69
C ALA A 232 -10.65 16.16 6.27
N GLY A 233 -10.78 15.44 7.39
CA GLY A 233 -12.07 15.05 7.97
C GLY A 233 -12.67 13.79 7.33
N GLY A 234 -11.90 13.09 6.49
CA GLY A 234 -12.31 11.86 5.81
C GLY A 234 -12.01 10.58 6.61
N LYS A 235 -12.29 9.45 5.97
CA LYS A 235 -12.07 8.09 6.50
C LYS A 235 -11.38 7.19 5.49
N MET A 236 -10.65 7.78 4.55
CA MET A 236 -9.98 7.05 3.50
C MET A 236 -8.74 6.35 4.04
N VAL A 237 -8.54 5.09 3.67
CA VAL A 237 -7.30 4.35 3.89
C VAL A 237 -6.61 4.16 2.56
N MET A 238 -5.33 4.52 2.47
CA MET A 238 -4.50 4.26 1.28
C MET A 238 -3.63 3.03 1.47
N GLU A 239 -2.87 2.94 2.55
CA GLU A 239 -2.07 1.77 2.89
C GLU A 239 -1.86 1.67 4.40
N TYR A 240 -1.55 0.46 4.86
CA TYR A 240 -1.12 0.16 6.22
C TYR A 240 0.29 -0.41 6.22
N ALA A 241 1.06 -0.06 7.24
CA ALA A 241 2.30 -0.73 7.58
C ALA A 241 2.31 -1.06 9.08
N ALA A 242 2.33 -2.33 9.42
CA ALA A 242 2.52 -2.81 10.79
C ALA A 242 4.01 -2.87 11.10
N GLN A 243 4.41 -2.47 12.31
CA GLN A 243 5.79 -2.55 12.75
C GLN A 243 6.17 -4.03 12.97
N PRO A 244 7.26 -4.53 12.35
CA PRO A 244 7.56 -5.96 12.39
C PRO A 244 7.91 -6.53 13.77
N SER A 245 8.35 -5.69 14.69
CA SER A 245 8.82 -6.08 16.03
C SER A 245 7.87 -5.69 17.17
N ASP A 246 6.79 -4.95 16.88
CA ASP A 246 5.83 -4.50 17.88
C ASP A 246 4.39 -4.59 17.35
N PRO A 247 3.56 -5.49 17.94
CA PRO A 247 2.20 -5.72 17.44
C PRO A 247 1.27 -4.54 17.66
N SER A 248 1.62 -3.60 18.52
CA SER A 248 0.78 -2.45 18.84
C SER A 248 0.93 -1.31 17.82
N HIS A 249 2.09 -1.21 17.18
CA HIS A 249 2.39 -0.08 16.30
C HIS A 249 2.01 -0.34 14.84
N VAL A 250 1.08 0.45 14.33
CA VAL A 250 0.65 0.45 12.92
C VAL A 250 0.62 1.90 12.43
N VAL A 251 1.13 2.14 11.24
CA VAL A 251 0.99 3.41 10.51
C VAL A 251 0.00 3.23 9.37
N MET A 252 -0.80 4.25 9.13
CA MET A 252 -1.76 4.31 8.05
C MET A 252 -1.58 5.61 7.26
N THR A 253 -1.62 5.51 5.95
CA THR A 253 -1.63 6.66 5.06
C THR A 253 -3.04 7.00 4.58
N SER A 254 -3.28 8.30 4.44
CA SER A 254 -4.52 8.94 4.03
C SER A 254 -4.21 10.36 3.55
N VAL A 255 -5.10 11.32 3.76
CA VAL A 255 -4.73 12.74 3.76
C VAL A 255 -4.01 13.00 5.09
N GLY A 256 -2.68 13.11 5.01
CA GLY A 256 -1.79 12.99 6.17
C GLY A 256 -1.41 11.54 6.50
N ILE A 257 -0.75 11.36 7.65
CA ILE A 257 -0.33 10.05 8.17
C ILE A 257 -0.88 9.88 9.57
N LEU A 258 -1.47 8.72 9.84
CA LEU A 258 -2.00 8.36 11.14
C LEU A 258 -1.16 7.22 11.74
N LYS A 259 -1.14 7.15 13.05
CA LYS A 259 -0.49 6.11 13.83
C LYS A 259 -1.46 5.51 14.85
N SER A 260 -1.38 4.21 15.01
CA SER A 260 -1.97 3.43 16.09
C SER A 260 -0.87 2.92 17.02
N THR A 261 -1.17 2.81 18.32
CA THR A 261 -0.34 2.18 19.34
C THR A 261 -1.08 1.03 20.06
N ASP A 262 -2.18 0.56 19.48
CA ASP A 262 -3.04 -0.52 20.00
C ASP A 262 -3.47 -1.52 18.91
N GLY A 263 -2.58 -1.75 17.92
CA GLY A 263 -2.80 -2.74 16.87
C GLY A 263 -3.85 -2.33 15.83
N GLY A 264 -4.08 -1.04 15.63
CA GLY A 264 -5.02 -0.51 14.65
C GLY A 264 -6.44 -0.29 15.16
N THR A 265 -6.65 -0.35 16.48
CA THR A 265 -7.97 -0.15 17.09
C THR A 265 -8.31 1.34 17.18
N THR A 266 -7.37 2.16 17.67
CA THR A 266 -7.49 3.62 17.70
C THR A 266 -6.37 4.32 16.93
N TRP A 267 -6.63 5.54 16.46
CA TRP A 267 -5.75 6.25 15.54
C TRP A 267 -5.58 7.71 15.90
N HIS A 268 -4.35 8.22 15.80
CA HIS A 268 -4.06 9.65 15.96
C HIS A 268 -3.25 10.15 14.77
N LEU A 269 -3.38 11.45 14.46
CA LEU A 269 -2.59 12.10 13.42
C LEU A 269 -1.12 12.21 13.85
N ALA A 270 -0.22 11.49 13.17
CA ALA A 270 1.22 11.61 13.29
C ALA A 270 1.79 12.71 12.37
N LEU A 271 1.15 12.92 11.21
CA LEU A 271 1.46 14.04 10.32
C LEU A 271 0.16 14.67 9.84
N LYS A 272 -0.12 15.89 10.30
CA LYS A 272 -1.20 16.71 9.76
C LYS A 272 -0.73 17.35 8.45
N SER A 273 -1.42 17.05 7.35
CA SER A 273 -1.07 17.53 6.01
C SER A 273 -2.33 17.67 5.15
N LYS A 274 -2.27 18.51 4.12
CA LYS A 274 -3.25 18.53 3.02
C LYS A 274 -2.86 17.57 1.89
N LEU A 275 -1.65 17.01 1.96
CA LEU A 275 -1.14 16.07 1.00
C LEU A 275 -1.72 14.69 1.26
N MET A 276 -2.14 14.02 0.20
CA MET A 276 -2.48 12.60 0.23
C MET A 276 -1.19 11.78 0.14
N PHE A 277 -1.07 10.78 1.01
CA PHE A 277 0.01 9.82 1.00
C PHE A 277 -0.50 8.47 0.47
N GLY A 278 0.34 7.82 -0.34
CA GLY A 278 0.12 6.46 -0.84
C GLY A 278 0.95 5.45 -0.05
N PRO A 279 2.01 4.88 -0.64
CA PRO A 279 2.81 3.84 0.00
C PRO A 279 3.40 4.24 1.35
N VAL A 280 3.40 3.27 2.28
CA VAL A 280 4.09 3.37 3.56
C VAL A 280 4.74 2.03 3.91
N ALA A 281 5.95 2.04 4.47
CA ALA A 281 6.65 0.82 4.87
C ALA A 281 7.55 1.05 6.09
N TRP A 282 7.63 0.05 6.97
CA TRP A 282 8.64 -0.04 8.01
C TRP A 282 9.93 -0.66 7.47
N ALA A 283 11.07 -0.25 8.03
CA ALA A 283 12.34 -0.93 7.82
C ALA A 283 12.49 -2.08 8.83
N PRO A 284 12.43 -3.36 8.42
CA PRO A 284 12.44 -4.47 9.37
C PRO A 284 13.72 -4.54 10.21
N SER A 285 14.86 -4.18 9.63
CA SER A 285 16.17 -4.13 10.31
C SER A 285 16.41 -2.87 11.14
N ALA A 286 15.48 -1.90 11.10
CA ALA A 286 15.56 -0.64 11.85
C ALA A 286 14.16 -0.23 12.31
N SER A 287 13.66 -0.85 13.38
CA SER A 287 12.26 -0.80 13.82
C SER A 287 11.71 0.61 14.11
N GLN A 288 12.56 1.61 14.30
CA GLN A 288 12.15 3.01 14.47
C GLN A 288 12.04 3.76 13.13
N VAL A 289 12.45 3.15 12.02
CA VAL A 289 12.48 3.78 10.70
C VAL A 289 11.28 3.34 9.86
N ALA A 290 10.54 4.31 9.37
CA ALA A 290 9.50 4.11 8.39
C ALA A 290 9.61 5.15 7.26
N TYR A 291 9.08 4.79 6.09
CA TYR A 291 9.08 5.62 4.90
C TYR A 291 7.67 5.76 4.34
N ALA A 292 7.36 6.91 3.76
CA ALA A 292 6.10 7.16 3.06
C ALA A 292 6.32 7.99 1.78
N ILE A 293 5.41 7.84 0.82
CA ILE A 293 5.44 8.58 -0.44
C ILE A 293 4.15 9.39 -0.57
N GLY A 294 4.32 10.71 -0.75
CA GLY A 294 3.22 11.61 -1.11
C GLY A 294 2.87 11.51 -2.59
N PHE A 295 1.60 11.77 -2.95
CA PHE A 295 1.18 11.80 -4.35
C PHE A 295 1.81 12.96 -5.15
N ASP A 296 2.44 13.93 -4.49
CA ASP A 296 3.31 14.94 -5.10
C ASP A 296 4.72 14.42 -5.41
N ARG A 297 4.97 13.10 -5.25
CA ARG A 297 6.25 12.40 -5.42
C ARG A 297 7.28 12.71 -4.32
N SER A 298 6.87 13.38 -3.25
CA SER A 298 7.73 13.60 -2.10
C SER A 298 8.00 12.30 -1.35
N PHE A 299 9.23 12.14 -0.90
CA PHE A 299 9.67 11.01 -0.09
C PHE A 299 9.85 11.48 1.36
N TRP A 300 9.23 10.76 2.27
CA TRP A 300 9.18 11.10 3.70
C TRP A 300 9.76 9.98 4.54
N ARG A 301 10.35 10.34 5.66
CA ARG A 301 10.96 9.41 6.60
C ARG A 301 10.56 9.75 8.03
N SER A 302 10.24 8.73 8.79
CA SER A 302 10.22 8.73 10.26
C SER A 302 11.47 8.03 10.78
N ALA A 303 12.00 8.50 11.91
CA ALA A 303 13.14 7.88 12.61
C ALA A 303 12.82 7.59 14.09
N ASP A 304 11.57 7.77 14.48
CA ASP A 304 11.09 7.70 15.87
C ASP A 304 9.84 6.82 16.02
N GLY A 305 9.77 5.77 15.22
CA GLY A 305 8.67 4.81 15.28
C GLY A 305 7.35 5.37 14.73
N GLY A 306 7.39 6.24 13.73
CA GLY A 306 6.20 6.81 13.09
C GLY A 306 5.55 7.97 13.84
N ASN A 307 6.19 8.51 14.89
CA ASN A 307 5.64 9.63 15.67
C ASN A 307 5.77 10.96 14.91
N THR A 308 6.92 11.17 14.28
CA THR A 308 7.15 12.37 13.45
C THR A 308 7.68 12.00 12.08
N TRP A 309 7.44 12.86 11.12
CA TRP A 309 7.77 12.64 9.71
C TRP A 309 8.47 13.84 9.12
N THR A 310 9.58 13.62 8.46
CA THR A 310 10.37 14.63 7.74
C THR A 310 10.41 14.35 6.25
N LYS A 311 10.23 15.39 5.44
CA LYS A 311 10.40 15.30 3.99
C LYS A 311 11.90 15.17 3.68
N VAL A 312 12.24 14.15 2.86
CA VAL A 312 13.63 13.84 2.47
C VAL A 312 13.93 14.36 1.07
N SER A 313 12.94 14.29 0.16
CA SER A 313 13.03 14.82 -1.21
C SER A 313 11.69 15.30 -1.74
#